data_9139b7b8ce5f6a7eed5676682e7a6941
#
_entry.id   9139b7b8ce5f6a7eed5676682e7a6941
#
_cell.length_a   1.000
_cell.length_b   1.000
_cell.length_c   1.000
_cell.angle_alpha   90.00
_cell.angle_beta   90.00
_cell.angle_gamma   90.00
#
_symmetry.space_group_name_H-M   'P 1'
#
loop_
_entity.id
_entity.type
_entity.pdbx_description
1 polymer ?
#
loop_
_entity_poly.entity_id
_entity_poly.type
_entity_poly.pdbx_seq_one_letter_code
_entity_poly.pdbx_strand_id
1 'polypeptide(L)'
;DYAESARLLAPFADYLVVNVSSPNTPGLRDLQATSSLEPILAAVKEIADANYGRRVPLLVKIAPDLADEDIAAVTDLALTLGLDGISATNTTIARPAELKTNRTQIEAAGAGGLSGPILADRSTEVLRQIRERAGDRLVLVGVGGVTTPADVRARIAAGADLVQAYTGFIYGGPKWPSTLAKAAH
;
A
#
# COMPACT_ATOMS: atom_id res chain seq x y z
N ASP A 1 -12.97 -5.18 -14.76
CA ASP A 1 -13.18 -3.89 -14.08
C ASP A 1 -11.90 -3.04 -14.01
N TYR A 2 -10.72 -3.59 -13.58
CA TYR A 2 -9.47 -2.81 -13.44
C TYR A 2 -9.01 -2.13 -14.73
N ALA A 3 -8.97 -2.87 -15.84
CA ALA A 3 -8.58 -2.33 -17.14
C ALA A 3 -9.55 -1.23 -17.63
N GLU A 4 -10.86 -1.43 -17.43
CA GLU A 4 -11.86 -0.43 -17.79
C GLU A 4 -11.71 0.85 -16.96
N SER A 5 -11.55 0.71 -15.65
CA SER A 5 -11.29 1.86 -14.77
C SER A 5 -10.00 2.58 -15.16
N ALA A 6 -8.94 1.83 -15.46
CA ALA A 6 -7.67 2.41 -15.92
C ALA A 6 -7.84 3.20 -17.22
N ARG A 7 -8.57 2.67 -18.21
CA ARG A 7 -8.81 3.35 -19.49
C ARG A 7 -9.54 4.68 -19.32
N LEU A 8 -10.48 4.74 -18.39
CA LEU A 8 -11.24 5.97 -18.10
C LEU A 8 -10.44 6.98 -17.30
N LEU A 9 -9.54 6.53 -16.41
CA LEU A 9 -8.85 7.40 -15.46
C LEU A 9 -7.44 7.81 -15.89
N ALA A 10 -6.73 6.97 -16.66
CA ALA A 10 -5.34 7.23 -17.05
C ALA A 10 -5.11 8.57 -17.70
N PRO A 11 -6.02 9.10 -18.57
CA PRO A 11 -5.84 10.43 -19.16
C PRO A 11 -5.74 11.58 -18.15
N PHE A 12 -6.29 11.39 -16.95
CA PHE A 12 -6.39 12.42 -15.91
C PHE A 12 -5.49 12.15 -14.70
N ALA A 13 -4.88 10.95 -14.64
CA ALA A 13 -4.11 10.50 -13.48
C ALA A 13 -2.65 10.93 -13.58
N ASP A 14 -2.07 11.42 -12.48
CA ASP A 14 -0.62 11.60 -12.36
C ASP A 14 0.10 10.27 -12.10
N TYR A 15 -0.58 9.33 -11.49
CA TYR A 15 -0.19 7.92 -11.35
C TYR A 15 -1.43 7.05 -11.08
N LEU A 16 -1.31 5.75 -11.29
CA LEU A 16 -2.35 4.76 -11.00
C LEU A 16 -1.89 3.81 -9.90
N VAL A 17 -2.82 3.36 -9.06
CA VAL A 17 -2.55 2.32 -8.05
C VAL A 17 -3.59 1.21 -8.20
N VAL A 18 -3.14 0.02 -8.57
CA VAL A 18 -3.98 -1.19 -8.54
C VAL A 18 -4.12 -1.65 -7.09
N ASN A 19 -5.31 -1.54 -6.55
CA ASN A 19 -5.61 -1.92 -5.17
C ASN A 19 -6.34 -3.26 -5.11
N VAL A 20 -5.60 -4.33 -4.85
CA VAL A 20 -6.09 -5.71 -4.67
C VAL A 20 -6.07 -6.15 -3.20
N SER A 21 -5.90 -5.23 -2.28
CA SER A 21 -5.55 -5.53 -0.88
C SER A 21 -6.61 -5.10 0.14
N SER A 22 -7.78 -4.58 -0.30
CA SER A 22 -8.84 -4.18 0.62
C SER A 22 -9.46 -5.40 1.33
N PRO A 23 -9.51 -5.38 2.67
CA PRO A 23 -10.18 -6.43 3.44
C PRO A 23 -11.71 -6.29 3.44
N ASN A 24 -12.22 -5.15 2.95
CA ASN A 24 -13.65 -4.81 3.01
C ASN A 24 -14.44 -5.36 1.80
N THR A 25 -13.75 -5.92 0.81
CA THR A 25 -14.36 -6.53 -0.36
C THR A 25 -14.09 -8.03 -0.32
N PRO A 26 -15.12 -8.88 -0.19
CA PRO A 26 -14.95 -10.33 -0.15
C PRO A 26 -14.20 -10.85 -1.39
N GLY A 27 -13.22 -11.72 -1.19
CA GLY A 27 -12.42 -12.34 -2.24
C GLY A 27 -11.38 -11.41 -2.93
N LEU A 28 -11.37 -10.11 -2.66
CA LEU A 28 -10.44 -9.21 -3.34
C LEU A 28 -8.97 -9.56 -3.05
N ARG A 29 -8.66 -9.98 -1.83
CA ARG A 29 -7.30 -10.34 -1.42
C ARG A 29 -6.77 -11.61 -2.08
N ASP A 30 -7.64 -12.49 -2.56
CA ASP A 30 -7.24 -13.68 -3.32
C ASP A 30 -6.57 -13.30 -4.64
N LEU A 31 -6.83 -12.07 -5.13
CA LEU A 31 -6.18 -11.51 -6.31
C LEU A 31 -4.71 -11.13 -6.08
N GLN A 32 -4.20 -11.17 -4.85
CA GLN A 32 -2.79 -10.92 -4.55
C GLN A 32 -1.89 -12.13 -4.87
N ALA A 33 -2.46 -13.32 -5.03
CA ALA A 33 -1.71 -14.46 -5.59
C ALA A 33 -1.18 -14.08 -6.99
N THR A 34 0.10 -14.28 -7.24
CA THR A 34 0.78 -13.80 -8.46
C THR A 34 0.10 -14.26 -9.75
N SER A 35 -0.44 -15.48 -9.79
CA SER A 35 -1.18 -16.03 -10.93
C SER A 35 -2.47 -15.25 -11.25
N SER A 36 -3.12 -14.67 -10.25
CA SER A 36 -4.31 -13.82 -10.41
C SER A 36 -3.95 -12.36 -10.62
N LEU A 37 -2.86 -11.91 -10.00
CA LEU A 37 -2.41 -10.52 -10.02
C LEU A 37 -1.75 -10.13 -11.34
N GLU A 38 -0.94 -11.03 -11.91
CA GLU A 38 -0.20 -10.79 -13.15
C GLU A 38 -1.09 -10.33 -14.32
N PRO A 39 -2.18 -11.02 -14.70
CA PRO A 39 -3.03 -10.58 -15.81
C PRO A 39 -3.71 -9.24 -15.54
N ILE A 40 -4.02 -8.90 -14.28
CA ILE A 40 -4.60 -7.61 -13.90
C ILE A 40 -3.56 -6.50 -14.12
N LEU A 41 -2.36 -6.68 -13.57
CA LEU A 41 -1.29 -5.69 -13.68
C LEU A 41 -0.85 -5.50 -15.13
N ALA A 42 -0.71 -6.58 -15.91
CA ALA A 42 -0.33 -6.51 -17.32
C ALA A 42 -1.35 -5.70 -18.13
N ALA A 43 -2.66 -5.97 -17.95
CA ALA A 43 -3.72 -5.25 -18.66
C ALA A 43 -3.78 -3.75 -18.27
N VAL A 44 -3.58 -3.43 -16.99
CA VAL A 44 -3.55 -2.03 -16.54
C VAL A 44 -2.27 -1.34 -17.00
N LYS A 45 -1.13 -2.05 -17.02
CA LYS A 45 0.17 -1.55 -17.50
C LYS A 45 0.12 -1.16 -18.97
N GLU A 46 -0.46 -2.00 -19.81
CA GLU A 46 -0.66 -1.69 -21.23
C GLU A 46 -1.41 -0.38 -21.44
N ILE A 47 -2.46 -0.15 -20.64
CA ILE A 47 -3.25 1.09 -20.68
C ILE A 47 -2.43 2.27 -20.15
N ALA A 48 -1.72 2.10 -19.03
CA ALA A 48 -0.92 3.15 -18.41
C ALA A 48 0.24 3.60 -19.33
N ASP A 49 0.79 2.69 -20.13
CA ASP A 49 1.85 2.95 -21.11
C ASP A 49 1.29 3.51 -22.44
N ALA A 50 -0.02 3.45 -22.65
CA ALA A 50 -0.65 4.03 -23.85
C ALA A 50 -0.36 5.53 -23.92
N ASN A 51 -0.26 6.05 -25.15
CA ASN A 51 0.13 7.43 -25.38
C ASN A 51 -1.01 8.40 -25.08
N TYR A 52 -1.07 8.90 -23.85
CA TYR A 52 -1.93 10.02 -23.43
C TYR A 52 -1.17 11.37 -23.42
N GLY A 53 -0.11 11.50 -24.22
CA GLY A 53 0.82 12.64 -24.19
C GLY A 53 1.90 12.54 -23.09
N ARG A 54 1.79 11.55 -22.20
CA ARG A 54 2.77 11.21 -21.15
C ARG A 54 2.56 9.78 -20.67
N ARG A 55 3.61 9.14 -20.16
CA ARG A 55 3.50 7.87 -19.46
C ARG A 55 2.85 8.08 -18.07
N VAL A 56 1.92 7.22 -17.70
CA VAL A 56 1.27 7.25 -16.38
C VAL A 56 1.92 6.18 -15.49
N PRO A 57 2.63 6.56 -14.42
CA PRO A 57 3.23 5.60 -13.49
C PRO A 57 2.19 4.66 -12.88
N LEU A 58 2.55 3.38 -12.74
CA LEU A 58 1.68 2.34 -12.20
C LEU A 58 2.30 1.68 -10.97
N LEU A 59 1.54 1.69 -9.87
CA LEU A 59 1.88 1.02 -8.63
C LEU A 59 0.87 -0.08 -8.31
N VAL A 60 1.28 -1.04 -7.47
CA VAL A 60 0.37 -2.00 -6.84
C VAL A 60 0.32 -1.78 -5.33
N LYS A 61 -0.87 -1.92 -4.71
CA LYS A 61 -1.05 -1.82 -3.26
C LYS A 61 -1.31 -3.17 -2.65
N ILE A 62 -0.49 -3.55 -1.66
CA ILE A 62 -0.52 -4.85 -1.01
C ILE A 62 -1.03 -4.81 0.44
N ALA A 63 -1.47 -5.96 0.94
CA ALA A 63 -1.91 -6.13 2.33
C ALA A 63 -0.71 -6.41 3.26
N PRO A 64 -0.82 -6.03 4.55
CA PRO A 64 0.22 -6.35 5.53
C PRO A 64 0.21 -7.84 5.94
N ASP A 65 -0.89 -8.53 5.65
CA ASP A 65 -1.15 -9.91 6.08
C ASP A 65 -0.58 -10.96 5.12
N LEU A 66 0.08 -10.53 4.03
CA LEU A 66 0.81 -11.43 3.13
C LEU A 66 1.96 -12.12 3.88
N ALA A 67 2.21 -13.39 3.54
CA ALA A 67 3.42 -14.08 3.94
C ALA A 67 4.66 -13.44 3.30
N ASP A 68 5.83 -13.63 3.89
CA ASP A 68 7.06 -12.99 3.40
C ASP A 68 7.43 -13.50 1.99
N GLU A 69 7.13 -14.76 1.69
CA GLU A 69 7.30 -15.36 0.37
C GLU A 69 6.38 -14.71 -0.68
N ASP A 70 5.15 -14.36 -0.31
CA ASP A 70 4.20 -13.68 -1.20
C ASP A 70 4.61 -12.22 -1.45
N ILE A 71 5.14 -11.54 -0.43
CA ILE A 71 5.72 -10.19 -0.58
C ILE A 71 6.87 -10.23 -1.58
N ALA A 72 7.75 -11.23 -1.45
CA ALA A 72 8.85 -11.42 -2.39
C ALA A 72 8.35 -11.69 -3.81
N ALA A 73 7.35 -12.57 -3.97
CA ALA A 73 6.78 -12.93 -5.26
C ALA A 73 6.08 -11.74 -5.95
N VAL A 74 5.32 -10.93 -5.19
CA VAL A 74 4.71 -9.71 -5.73
C VAL A 74 5.76 -8.66 -6.10
N THR A 75 6.85 -8.57 -5.34
CA THR A 75 7.96 -7.67 -5.66
C THR A 75 8.64 -8.07 -6.98
N ASP A 76 8.92 -9.37 -7.17
CA ASP A 76 9.48 -9.88 -8.42
C ASP A 76 8.54 -9.68 -9.61
N LEU A 77 7.25 -9.90 -9.41
CA LEU A 77 6.25 -9.66 -10.44
C LEU A 77 6.22 -8.18 -10.85
N ALA A 78 6.24 -7.27 -9.88
CA ALA A 78 6.29 -5.83 -10.14
C ALA A 78 7.53 -5.44 -10.97
N LEU A 79 8.69 -6.01 -10.63
CA LEU A 79 9.94 -5.79 -11.38
C LEU A 79 9.87 -6.38 -12.79
N THR A 80 9.33 -7.59 -12.94
CA THR A 80 9.21 -8.30 -14.22
C THR A 80 8.29 -7.57 -15.19
N LEU A 81 7.17 -7.07 -14.70
CA LEU A 81 6.22 -6.30 -15.49
C LEU A 81 6.64 -4.83 -15.70
N GLY A 82 7.73 -4.38 -15.05
CA GLY A 82 8.20 -3.00 -15.14
C GLY A 82 7.22 -1.99 -14.53
N LEU A 83 6.62 -2.33 -13.39
CA LEU A 83 5.85 -1.37 -12.61
C LEU A 83 6.76 -0.28 -12.05
N ASP A 84 6.16 0.86 -11.69
CA ASP A 84 6.91 1.98 -11.13
C ASP A 84 7.08 1.87 -9.62
N GLY A 85 6.19 1.15 -8.93
CA GLY A 85 6.31 1.05 -7.48
C GLY A 85 5.30 0.17 -6.78
N ILE A 86 5.46 0.11 -5.46
CA ILE A 86 4.58 -0.64 -4.55
C ILE A 86 4.14 0.27 -3.41
N SER A 87 2.84 0.26 -3.09
CA SER A 87 2.28 0.90 -1.90
C SER A 87 2.10 -0.15 -0.79
N ALA A 88 2.85 -0.01 0.29
CA ALA A 88 2.86 -0.92 1.42
C ALA A 88 2.58 -0.16 2.73
N THR A 89 1.44 -0.45 3.41
CA THR A 89 0.47 -1.50 3.19
C THR A 89 -0.97 -1.00 3.31
N ASN A 90 -1.94 -1.85 2.98
CA ASN A 90 -3.35 -1.64 3.34
C ASN A 90 -3.55 -1.90 4.86
N THR A 91 -4.79 -1.91 5.32
CA THR A 91 -5.19 -2.27 6.69
C THR A 91 -5.08 -3.78 6.92
N THR A 92 -5.01 -4.24 8.18
CA THR A 92 -4.89 -5.66 8.54
C THR A 92 -6.23 -6.27 8.93
N ILE A 93 -6.39 -7.57 8.68
CA ILE A 93 -7.47 -8.38 9.24
C ILE A 93 -7.09 -8.97 10.61
N ALA A 94 -5.83 -8.89 11.00
CA ALA A 94 -5.38 -9.38 12.30
C ALA A 94 -6.05 -8.60 13.45
N ARG A 95 -6.28 -9.31 14.54
CA ARG A 95 -6.81 -8.77 15.80
C ARG A 95 -5.87 -9.19 16.93
N PRO A 96 -4.67 -8.58 17.03
CA PRO A 96 -3.67 -8.97 17.99
C PRO A 96 -4.15 -8.78 19.44
N ALA A 97 -3.59 -9.56 20.35
CA ALA A 97 -3.98 -9.56 21.76
C ALA A 97 -3.66 -8.24 22.49
N GLU A 98 -2.72 -7.49 21.96
CA GLU A 98 -2.26 -6.19 22.48
C GLU A 98 -3.26 -5.06 22.28
N LEU A 99 -4.35 -5.30 21.55
CA LEU A 99 -5.42 -4.31 21.39
C LEU A 99 -6.03 -3.96 22.75
N LYS A 100 -6.03 -2.66 23.06
CA LYS A 100 -6.60 -2.14 24.31
C LYS A 100 -8.14 -2.16 24.32
N THR A 101 -8.76 -2.24 23.15
CA THR A 101 -10.22 -2.33 23.00
C THR A 101 -10.69 -3.72 23.45
N ASN A 102 -11.76 -3.75 24.18
CA ASN A 102 -12.30 -5.01 24.69
C ASN A 102 -12.83 -5.90 23.53
N ARG A 103 -12.73 -7.20 23.72
CA ARG A 103 -13.00 -8.19 22.66
C ARG A 103 -14.43 -8.10 22.11
N THR A 104 -15.41 -7.87 22.98
CA THR A 104 -16.80 -7.72 22.56
C THR A 104 -17.01 -6.52 21.61
N GLN A 105 -16.32 -5.41 21.86
CA GLN A 105 -16.36 -4.24 20.97
C GLN A 105 -15.65 -4.49 19.65
N ILE A 106 -14.54 -5.25 19.67
CA ILE A 106 -13.82 -5.64 18.45
C ILE A 106 -14.71 -6.53 17.58
N GLU A 107 -15.36 -7.53 18.19
CA GLU A 107 -16.28 -8.44 17.50
C GLU A 107 -17.51 -7.71 16.95
N ALA A 108 -18.06 -6.78 17.70
CA ALA A 108 -19.19 -5.93 17.26
C ALA A 108 -18.83 -4.99 16.10
N ALA A 109 -17.56 -4.62 15.96
CA ALA A 109 -17.09 -3.80 14.84
C ALA A 109 -17.01 -4.59 13.51
N GLY A 110 -17.09 -5.92 13.56
CA GLY A 110 -17.13 -6.79 12.39
C GLY A 110 -15.77 -7.02 11.73
N ALA A 111 -15.81 -7.52 10.49
CA ALA A 111 -14.66 -8.05 9.76
C ALA A 111 -13.85 -7.00 8.97
N GLY A 112 -14.09 -5.71 9.16
CA GLY A 112 -13.37 -4.64 8.46
C GLY A 112 -11.86 -4.61 8.77
N GLY A 113 -11.12 -3.89 7.96
CA GLY A 113 -9.69 -3.71 8.17
C GLY A 113 -9.36 -2.86 9.39
N LEU A 114 -8.43 -3.31 10.22
CA LEU A 114 -7.89 -2.55 11.35
C LEU A 114 -6.78 -1.63 10.87
N SER A 115 -6.87 -0.35 11.21
CA SER A 115 -5.87 0.69 10.93
C SER A 115 -5.27 1.26 12.21
N GLY A 116 -4.34 2.19 12.08
CA GLY A 116 -3.73 2.90 13.20
C GLY A 116 -2.37 2.34 13.62
N PRO A 117 -1.85 2.73 14.82
CA PRO A 117 -0.48 2.41 15.24
C PRO A 117 -0.10 0.94 15.23
N ILE A 118 -1.09 0.04 15.39
CA ILE A 118 -0.90 -1.40 15.36
C ILE A 118 -0.28 -1.93 14.05
N LEU A 119 -0.38 -1.14 12.97
CA LEU A 119 0.23 -1.47 11.69
C LEU A 119 1.70 -1.06 11.58
N ALA A 120 2.20 -0.23 12.51
CA ALA A 120 3.47 0.46 12.35
C ALA A 120 4.63 -0.50 12.10
N ASP A 121 4.78 -1.52 12.93
CA ASP A 121 5.90 -2.46 12.86
C ASP A 121 5.82 -3.32 11.60
N ARG A 122 4.66 -3.97 11.34
CA ARG A 122 4.51 -4.83 10.16
C ARG A 122 4.66 -4.06 8.85
N SER A 123 4.07 -2.87 8.72
CA SER A 123 4.21 -2.09 7.49
C SER A 123 5.65 -1.58 7.28
N THR A 124 6.40 -1.32 8.34
CA THR A 124 7.84 -1.00 8.25
C THR A 124 8.66 -2.21 7.79
N GLU A 125 8.35 -3.38 8.33
CA GLU A 125 9.01 -4.63 7.96
C GLU A 125 8.78 -4.98 6.49
N VAL A 126 7.52 -4.91 6.03
CA VAL A 126 7.17 -5.13 4.61
C VAL A 126 7.94 -4.17 3.70
N LEU A 127 8.03 -2.88 4.04
CA LEU A 127 8.81 -1.92 3.26
C LEU A 127 10.28 -2.31 3.15
N ARG A 128 10.87 -2.75 4.27
CA ARG A 128 12.28 -3.16 4.31
C ARG A 128 12.53 -4.36 3.42
N GLN A 129 11.68 -5.38 3.49
CA GLN A 129 11.77 -6.57 2.65
C GLN A 129 11.67 -6.22 1.15
N ILE A 130 10.74 -5.33 0.77
CA ILE A 130 10.61 -4.90 -0.63
C ILE A 130 11.85 -4.12 -1.06
N ARG A 131 12.37 -3.19 -0.24
CA ARG A 131 13.57 -2.40 -0.56
C ARG A 131 14.81 -3.27 -0.71
N GLU A 132 15.01 -4.23 0.19
CA GLU A 132 16.12 -5.19 0.11
C GLU A 132 16.08 -5.99 -1.20
N ARG A 133 14.90 -6.39 -1.67
CA ARG A 133 14.73 -7.18 -2.89
C ARG A 133 14.78 -6.33 -4.16
N ALA A 134 14.11 -5.19 -4.17
CA ALA A 134 13.99 -4.34 -5.35
C ALA A 134 15.18 -3.38 -5.54
N GLY A 135 15.91 -3.04 -4.46
CA GLY A 135 16.83 -1.92 -4.51
C GLY A 135 16.08 -0.63 -4.87
N ASP A 136 16.69 0.23 -5.67
CA ASP A 136 16.11 1.51 -6.10
C ASP A 136 15.27 1.41 -7.39
N ARG A 137 14.95 0.19 -7.83
CA ARG A 137 14.21 -0.05 -9.08
C ARG A 137 12.72 0.23 -8.96
N LEU A 138 12.16 0.31 -7.74
CA LEU A 138 10.76 0.60 -7.47
C LEU A 138 10.64 1.78 -6.52
N VAL A 139 9.67 2.65 -6.78
CA VAL A 139 9.21 3.66 -5.83
C VAL A 139 8.39 2.99 -4.75
N LEU A 140 8.75 3.20 -3.48
CA LEU A 140 8.04 2.63 -2.35
C LEU A 140 7.23 3.70 -1.62
N VAL A 141 5.92 3.46 -1.51
CA VAL A 141 5.01 4.32 -0.75
C VAL A 141 4.68 3.64 0.57
N GLY A 142 5.22 4.17 1.67
CA GLY A 142 4.99 3.65 3.02
C GLY A 142 3.64 4.09 3.57
N VAL A 143 2.77 3.12 3.88
CA VAL A 143 1.40 3.38 4.39
C VAL A 143 1.09 2.48 5.58
N GLY A 144 0.40 3.01 6.58
CA GLY A 144 -0.08 2.25 7.73
C GLY A 144 0.66 2.60 9.03
N GLY A 145 -0.08 2.93 10.08
CA GLY A 145 0.45 3.20 11.40
C GLY A 145 1.22 4.51 11.55
N VAL A 146 1.19 5.40 10.56
CA VAL A 146 1.86 6.70 10.63
C VAL A 146 0.99 7.68 11.42
N THR A 147 1.52 8.17 12.54
CA THR A 147 0.83 9.12 13.43
C THR A 147 1.72 10.26 13.87
N THR A 148 3.03 10.06 13.89
CA THR A 148 4.01 11.03 14.41
C THR A 148 5.13 11.30 13.40
N PRO A 149 5.90 12.40 13.55
CA PRO A 149 7.12 12.65 12.80
C PRO A 149 8.16 11.51 12.89
N ALA A 150 8.22 10.81 14.02
CA ALA A 150 9.11 9.66 14.19
C ALA A 150 8.70 8.49 13.28
N ASP A 151 7.39 8.26 13.08
CA ASP A 151 6.89 7.22 12.18
C ASP A 151 7.26 7.53 10.72
N VAL A 152 7.20 8.80 10.30
CA VAL A 152 7.65 9.23 8.96
C VAL A 152 9.12 8.89 8.76
N ARG A 153 9.98 9.29 9.72
CA ARG A 153 11.42 8.97 9.65
C ARG A 153 11.68 7.47 9.61
N ALA A 154 10.93 6.69 10.40
CA ALA A 154 11.04 5.23 10.39
C ALA A 154 10.67 4.62 9.02
N ARG A 155 9.66 5.16 8.33
CA ARG A 155 9.30 4.71 6.98
C ARG A 155 10.38 5.03 5.96
N ILE A 156 10.92 6.26 5.99
CA ILE A 156 12.00 6.68 5.10
C ILE A 156 13.25 5.83 5.37
N ALA A 157 13.62 5.63 6.64
CA ALA A 157 14.75 4.77 7.00
C ALA A 157 14.55 3.29 6.60
N ALA A 158 13.31 2.83 6.49
CA ALA A 158 12.98 1.50 5.98
C ALA A 158 12.95 1.43 4.44
N GLY A 159 13.22 2.53 3.74
CA GLY A 159 13.33 2.58 2.30
C GLY A 159 12.11 3.16 1.57
N ALA A 160 11.17 3.81 2.26
CA ALA A 160 10.09 4.50 1.58
C ALA A 160 10.59 5.77 0.90
N ASP A 161 10.18 5.99 -0.35
CA ASP A 161 10.40 7.24 -1.09
C ASP A 161 9.31 8.27 -0.76
N LEU A 162 8.09 7.77 -0.52
CA LEU A 162 6.92 8.57 -0.14
C LEU A 162 6.21 7.95 1.07
N VAL A 163 5.55 8.79 1.86
CA VAL A 163 4.76 8.34 3.00
C VAL A 163 3.33 8.82 2.87
N GLN A 164 2.38 7.89 3.04
CA GLN A 164 0.95 8.18 3.10
C GLN A 164 0.40 7.89 4.49
N ALA A 165 -0.58 8.69 4.92
CA ALA A 165 -1.29 8.48 6.17
C ALA A 165 -2.76 8.89 6.01
N TYR A 166 -3.64 8.20 6.74
CA TYR A 166 -5.08 8.47 6.71
C TYR A 166 -5.66 8.64 8.12
N THR A 167 -5.66 7.57 8.92
CA THR A 167 -6.30 7.58 10.24
C THR A 167 -5.72 8.63 11.17
N GLY A 168 -4.40 8.85 11.16
CA GLY A 168 -3.73 9.89 11.94
C GLY A 168 -4.23 11.30 11.61
N PHE A 169 -4.61 11.57 10.36
CA PHE A 169 -5.18 12.84 9.95
C PHE A 169 -6.53 13.14 10.63
N ILE A 170 -7.37 12.10 10.80
CA ILE A 170 -8.68 12.26 11.46
C ILE A 170 -8.52 12.82 12.87
N TYR A 171 -7.50 12.36 13.59
CA TYR A 171 -7.24 12.82 14.98
C TYR A 171 -6.32 14.05 15.02
N GLY A 172 -5.39 14.20 14.10
CA GLY A 172 -4.40 15.29 14.06
C GLY A 172 -4.92 16.58 13.42
N GLY A 173 -5.98 16.49 12.62
CA GLY A 173 -6.61 17.63 11.96
C GLY A 173 -5.78 18.25 10.82
N PRO A 174 -6.25 19.36 10.23
CA PRO A 174 -5.73 19.88 8.96
C PRO A 174 -4.29 20.40 8.99
N LYS A 175 -3.73 20.72 10.14
CA LYS A 175 -2.33 21.14 10.29
C LYS A 175 -1.36 19.97 10.45
N TRP A 176 -1.85 18.77 10.76
CA TRP A 176 -1.05 17.60 11.02
C TRP A 176 -0.16 17.16 9.83
N PRO A 177 -0.65 17.15 8.56
CA PRO A 177 0.21 16.78 7.42
C PRO A 177 1.45 17.65 7.28
N SER A 178 1.33 18.97 7.51
CA SER A 178 2.48 19.86 7.43
C SER A 178 3.50 19.64 8.57
N THR A 179 3.04 19.15 9.72
CA THR A 179 3.92 18.75 10.82
C THR A 179 4.70 17.48 10.46
N LEU A 180 4.04 16.53 9.79
CA LEU A 180 4.70 15.32 9.32
C LEU A 180 5.68 15.59 8.17
N ALA A 181 5.30 16.43 7.21
CA ALA A 181 6.14 16.75 6.06
C ALA A 181 7.50 17.35 6.45
N LYS A 182 7.55 18.15 7.51
CA LYS A 182 8.80 18.71 8.06
C LYS A 182 9.76 17.66 8.60
N ALA A 183 9.29 16.46 8.87
CA ALA A 183 10.11 15.36 9.37
C ALA A 183 10.69 14.47 8.26
N ALA A 184 10.27 14.69 7.01
CA ALA A 184 10.77 13.98 5.83
C ALA A 184 12.09 14.58 5.30
N HIS A 185 12.49 15.73 5.84
CA HIS A 185 13.73 16.45 5.55
C HIS A 185 14.59 16.51 6.81
#